data_005dfc4cd827edeaaa20ce5ad4919aa6
#
_entry.id   005dfc4cd827edeaaa20ce5ad4919aa6
#
_cell.length_a   1.000
_cell.length_b   1.000
_cell.length_c   1.000
_cell.angle_alpha   90.00
_cell.angle_beta   90.00
_cell.angle_gamma   90.00
#
_symmetry.space_group_name_H-M   'P 1'
#
loop_
_entity.id
_entity.type
_entity.pdbx_description
1 polymer ?
#
loop_
_entity_poly.entity_id
_entity_poly.type
_entity_poly.pdbx_seq_one_letter_code
_entity_poly.pdbx_strand_id
1 'polypeptide(L)'
;MSRLKPIHLAFLFISLSNLSVFGQWSPVDSGTTSNLNGAILLDSGTGFVVGDTGTILKSTDAGATWAPLASGTSTTLHGIYFLDPNDGIAVGDSGTILRTTDGGAAWQNVASGVVDGLRSVSFNGVNGICGGDSQTILYSTDSGASWQVAQGGFFGGGFPGAQMLSGTTGFVAGQNSIFQALVGKTTDGGASWSFLNFYFDGNEGGANDVFFFDLNTIGLVSGSVFDGRGAIARTTDAGMSWSTLFFDQAIEGLGFPTAASGFAVGSGGRILHTTDTGSTWSDQTSGSSANLHDVAFASDALRGIAVGDGGVILRTTDGGEPLPTPSPTPPEVTPTPTVTPSLTPTPTVTPTPTPSVTPTPRVTPTPRPRPTPPPRPTPPRVAR
;
A
#
# COMPACT_ATOMS: atom_id res chain seq x y z
N MET A 1 -23.73 -10.48 75.27
CA MET A 1 -22.68 -9.69 74.61
C MET A 1 -22.16 -10.53 73.42
N SER A 2 -22.73 -10.29 72.29
CA SER A 2 -22.41 -11.00 71.02
C SER A 2 -21.38 -10.19 70.30
N ARG A 3 -20.19 -10.74 69.99
CA ARG A 3 -19.13 -10.11 69.26
C ARG A 3 -19.37 -10.29 67.72
N LEU A 4 -19.66 -9.22 67.04
CA LEU A 4 -19.66 -9.19 65.55
C LEU A 4 -18.21 -9.32 65.06
N LYS A 5 -18.00 -10.26 64.11
CA LYS A 5 -16.74 -10.38 63.32
C LYS A 5 -16.76 -9.37 62.16
N PRO A 6 -15.63 -8.73 61.86
CA PRO A 6 -15.55 -7.81 60.72
C PRO A 6 -15.55 -8.63 59.38
N ILE A 7 -16.41 -8.21 58.47
CA ILE A 7 -16.42 -8.68 57.09
C ILE A 7 -15.31 -7.91 56.35
N HIS A 8 -14.27 -8.62 55.91
CA HIS A 8 -13.26 -8.06 55.01
C HIS A 8 -13.83 -8.01 53.60
N LEU A 9 -14.17 -6.82 53.16
CA LEU A 9 -14.52 -6.53 51.77
C LEU A 9 -13.22 -6.47 50.97
N ALA A 10 -12.91 -7.55 50.22
CA ALA A 10 -11.81 -7.56 49.28
C ALA A 10 -12.22 -6.72 48.03
N PHE A 11 -11.64 -5.52 47.93
CA PHE A 11 -11.72 -4.77 46.64
C PHE A 11 -10.82 -5.45 45.64
N LEU A 12 -11.49 -6.12 44.66
CA LEU A 12 -10.83 -6.60 43.46
C LEU A 12 -10.51 -5.38 42.58
N PHE A 13 -9.27 -4.90 42.63
CA PHE A 13 -8.75 -3.95 41.67
C PHE A 13 -8.61 -4.68 40.32
N ILE A 14 -9.61 -4.56 39.47
CA ILE A 14 -9.46 -4.87 38.05
C ILE A 14 -8.58 -3.74 37.49
N SER A 15 -7.29 -4.03 37.29
CA SER A 15 -6.44 -3.17 36.47
C SER A 15 -7.02 -3.25 35.06
N LEU A 16 -7.69 -2.17 34.62
CA LEU A 16 -7.83 -1.93 33.17
C LEU A 16 -6.41 -1.77 32.63
N SER A 17 -5.84 -2.87 32.17
CA SER A 17 -4.73 -2.78 31.24
C SER A 17 -5.24 -1.91 30.08
N ASN A 18 -4.58 -0.76 29.86
CA ASN A 18 -4.77 0.04 28.65
C ASN A 18 -4.61 -0.93 27.47
N LEU A 19 -5.70 -1.41 26.89
CA LEU A 19 -5.67 -1.91 25.53
C LEU A 19 -5.27 -0.68 24.71
N SER A 20 -4.00 -0.61 24.36
CA SER A 20 -3.57 0.24 23.26
C SER A 20 -4.41 -0.25 22.08
N VAL A 21 -5.36 0.56 21.64
CA VAL A 21 -6.01 0.40 20.35
C VAL A 21 -4.87 0.62 19.38
N PHE A 22 -4.19 -0.46 19.00
CA PHE A 22 -3.23 -0.42 17.91
C PHE A 22 -4.03 0.03 16.69
N GLY A 23 -3.64 1.15 16.11
CA GLY A 23 -4.19 1.60 14.84
C GLY A 23 -3.98 0.52 13.79
N GLN A 24 -4.74 0.56 12.73
CA GLN A 24 -4.58 -0.28 11.54
C GLN A 24 -3.15 -0.20 10.97
N TRP A 25 -2.44 0.86 11.33
CA TRP A 25 -1.03 1.12 11.01
C TRP A 25 -0.23 1.29 12.31
N SER A 26 0.97 0.76 12.32
CA SER A 26 1.87 0.82 13.48
C SER A 26 3.12 1.62 13.13
N PRO A 27 3.57 2.55 14.01
CA PRO A 27 4.81 3.28 13.80
C PRO A 27 6.01 2.34 13.92
N VAL A 28 7.00 2.57 13.06
CA VAL A 28 8.28 1.86 13.04
C VAL A 28 9.41 2.89 13.18
N ASP A 29 10.42 2.55 13.97
CA ASP A 29 11.61 3.40 14.10
C ASP A 29 12.42 3.40 12.81
N SER A 30 12.53 4.56 12.17
CA SER A 30 13.33 4.76 10.98
C SER A 30 14.82 5.01 11.26
N GLY A 31 15.16 5.34 12.50
CA GLY A 31 16.52 5.77 12.91
C GLY A 31 16.90 7.17 12.41
N THR A 32 15.96 7.97 11.90
CA THR A 32 16.20 9.34 11.41
C THR A 32 15.08 10.29 11.80
N THR A 33 15.36 11.58 11.79
CA THR A 33 14.36 12.66 11.89
C THR A 33 14.20 13.45 10.59
N SER A 34 14.91 13.05 9.52
CA SER A 34 14.75 13.63 8.19
C SER A 34 13.38 13.28 7.62
N ASN A 35 12.77 14.20 6.87
CA ASN A 35 11.54 13.88 6.15
C ASN A 35 11.80 12.76 5.15
N LEU A 36 10.85 11.86 5.03
CA LEU A 36 10.87 10.73 4.11
C LEU A 36 9.83 10.98 3.02
N ASN A 37 10.29 11.04 1.77
CA ASN A 37 9.53 11.58 0.66
C ASN A 37 9.02 10.51 -0.33
N GLY A 38 9.73 9.40 -0.45
CA GLY A 38 9.38 8.32 -1.39
C GLY A 38 9.68 6.95 -0.81
N ALA A 39 8.88 5.96 -1.18
CA ALA A 39 8.96 4.60 -0.66
C ALA A 39 8.66 3.56 -1.74
N ILE A 40 9.25 2.38 -1.60
CA ILE A 40 8.89 1.19 -2.36
C ILE A 40 9.00 -0.04 -1.47
N LEU A 41 8.06 -0.97 -1.62
CA LEU A 41 8.06 -2.26 -0.95
C LEU A 41 7.90 -3.37 -1.98
N LEU A 42 8.95 -4.18 -2.14
CA LEU A 42 8.99 -5.29 -3.08
C LEU A 42 8.33 -6.55 -2.48
N ASP A 43 7.85 -7.44 -3.33
CA ASP A 43 7.23 -8.72 -2.93
C ASP A 43 8.15 -9.61 -2.11
N SER A 44 9.47 -9.49 -2.31
CA SER A 44 10.47 -10.15 -1.47
C SER A 44 10.45 -9.73 0.01
N GLY A 45 9.75 -8.64 0.34
CA GLY A 45 9.81 -7.97 1.64
C GLY A 45 10.98 -7.00 1.77
N THR A 46 11.75 -6.77 0.71
CA THR A 46 12.75 -5.70 0.69
C THR A 46 12.04 -4.36 0.45
N GLY A 47 12.29 -3.40 1.33
CA GLY A 47 11.78 -2.04 1.21
C GLY A 47 12.91 -1.02 1.11
N PHE A 48 12.64 0.08 0.41
CA PHE A 48 13.52 1.25 0.37
C PHE A 48 12.70 2.51 0.60
N VAL A 49 13.32 3.47 1.29
CA VAL A 49 12.74 4.79 1.56
C VAL A 49 13.80 5.82 1.29
N VAL A 50 13.41 6.93 0.67
CA VAL A 50 14.28 8.08 0.39
C VAL A 50 13.73 9.35 1.01
N GLY A 51 14.62 10.33 1.28
CA GLY A 51 14.22 11.57 1.93
C GLY A 51 15.26 12.66 1.91
N ASP A 52 15.06 13.63 2.80
CA ASP A 52 15.90 14.81 2.93
C ASP A 52 17.35 14.45 3.23
N THR A 53 18.25 15.36 2.87
CA THR A 53 19.71 15.24 3.11
C THR A 53 20.35 13.98 2.53
N GLY A 54 19.79 13.47 1.42
CA GLY A 54 20.28 12.26 0.74
C GLY A 54 19.98 10.97 1.52
N THR A 55 19.00 10.99 2.42
CA THR A 55 18.59 9.81 3.18
C THR A 55 18.14 8.69 2.25
N ILE A 56 18.72 7.49 2.42
CA ILE A 56 18.22 6.23 1.88
C ILE A 56 18.21 5.22 3.02
N LEU A 57 17.05 4.61 3.26
CA LEU A 57 16.89 3.52 4.22
C LEU A 57 16.51 2.24 3.49
N LYS A 58 16.97 1.08 3.99
CA LYS A 58 16.64 -0.24 3.48
C LYS A 58 16.07 -1.12 4.60
N SER A 59 15.02 -1.84 4.28
CA SER A 59 14.48 -2.94 5.06
C SER A 59 14.62 -4.26 4.30
N THR A 60 14.77 -5.39 5.01
CA THR A 60 14.75 -6.73 4.44
C THR A 60 13.71 -7.64 5.11
N ASP A 61 12.83 -7.04 5.93
CA ASP A 61 11.85 -7.73 6.76
C ASP A 61 10.43 -7.11 6.62
N ALA A 62 10.12 -6.69 5.40
CA ALA A 62 8.85 -6.08 5.05
C ALA A 62 8.54 -4.80 5.87
N GLY A 63 9.56 -3.96 6.08
CA GLY A 63 9.45 -2.68 6.74
C GLY A 63 9.42 -2.76 8.27
N ALA A 64 9.72 -3.92 8.88
CA ALA A 64 9.73 -4.04 10.34
C ALA A 64 10.96 -3.38 10.99
N THR A 65 12.10 -3.39 10.28
CA THR A 65 13.32 -2.67 10.71
C THR A 65 13.97 -1.98 9.51
N TRP A 66 14.70 -0.90 9.77
CA TRP A 66 15.33 -0.08 8.74
C TRP A 66 16.80 0.19 9.06
N ALA A 67 17.63 0.17 8.05
CA ALA A 67 19.04 0.50 8.15
C ALA A 67 19.43 1.56 7.11
N PRO A 68 20.24 2.57 7.49
CA PRO A 68 20.68 3.60 6.57
C PRO A 68 21.68 3.06 5.54
N LEU A 69 21.57 3.54 4.30
CA LEU A 69 22.52 3.30 3.23
C LEU A 69 23.23 4.60 2.84
N ALA A 70 24.47 4.50 2.39
CA ALA A 70 25.20 5.66 1.87
C ALA A 70 24.70 5.98 0.45
N SER A 71 24.02 7.11 0.28
CA SER A 71 23.58 7.60 -1.03
C SER A 71 24.69 8.27 -1.86
N GLY A 72 25.75 8.74 -1.20
CA GLY A 72 26.81 9.53 -1.83
C GLY A 72 26.42 11.00 -2.11
N THR A 73 25.26 11.47 -1.65
CA THR A 73 24.79 12.85 -1.80
C THR A 73 24.22 13.40 -0.50
N SER A 74 24.15 14.73 -0.38
CA SER A 74 23.36 15.43 0.64
C SER A 74 22.11 16.09 0.09
N THR A 75 21.81 15.87 -1.19
CA THR A 75 20.66 16.44 -1.89
C THR A 75 19.39 15.71 -1.46
N THR A 76 18.29 16.43 -1.27
CA THR A 76 16.99 15.82 -0.99
C THR A 76 16.58 14.88 -2.13
N LEU A 77 16.20 13.65 -1.76
CA LEU A 77 15.66 12.66 -2.67
C LEU A 77 14.13 12.62 -2.50
N HIS A 78 13.41 12.55 -3.63
CA HIS A 78 11.95 12.63 -3.64
C HIS A 78 11.28 11.33 -4.08
N GLY A 79 11.80 10.68 -5.11
CA GLY A 79 11.21 9.46 -5.67
C GLY A 79 12.22 8.31 -5.71
N ILE A 80 11.70 7.09 -5.59
CA ILE A 80 12.49 5.86 -5.69
C ILE A 80 11.69 4.80 -6.45
N TYR A 81 12.37 4.05 -7.29
CA TYR A 81 11.79 2.91 -8.01
C TYR A 81 12.83 1.78 -8.11
N PHE A 82 12.37 0.54 -8.03
CA PHE A 82 13.19 -0.64 -8.27
C PHE A 82 12.58 -1.47 -9.41
N LEU A 83 13.39 -1.73 -10.43
CA LEU A 83 13.01 -2.56 -11.57
C LEU A 83 12.97 -4.04 -11.17
N ASP A 84 13.91 -4.42 -10.31
CA ASP A 84 14.02 -5.72 -9.67
C ASP A 84 14.73 -5.55 -8.32
N PRO A 85 14.98 -6.60 -7.51
CA PRO A 85 15.63 -6.45 -6.20
C PRO A 85 17.04 -5.86 -6.21
N ASN A 86 17.71 -5.77 -7.37
CA ASN A 86 19.08 -5.26 -7.49
C ASN A 86 19.14 -3.90 -8.18
N ASP A 87 18.32 -3.70 -9.24
CA ASP A 87 18.34 -2.49 -10.05
C ASP A 87 17.34 -1.45 -9.53
N GLY A 88 17.83 -0.32 -9.04
CA GLY A 88 17.02 0.75 -8.49
C GLY A 88 17.49 2.14 -8.90
N ILE A 89 16.55 3.07 -8.94
CA ILE A 89 16.73 4.49 -9.26
C ILE A 89 16.14 5.33 -8.13
N ALA A 90 16.90 6.34 -7.67
CA ALA A 90 16.39 7.39 -6.79
C ALA A 90 16.61 8.75 -7.47
N VAL A 91 15.62 9.65 -7.35
CA VAL A 91 15.65 10.97 -7.97
C VAL A 91 15.42 12.07 -6.94
N GLY A 92 15.97 13.27 -7.20
CA GLY A 92 15.88 14.35 -6.23
C GLY A 92 16.22 15.74 -6.79
N ASP A 93 16.41 16.68 -5.88
CA ASP A 93 16.71 18.08 -6.21
C ASP A 93 17.96 18.22 -7.07
N SER A 94 18.05 19.35 -7.77
CA SER A 94 19.20 19.73 -8.62
C SER A 94 19.49 18.69 -9.72
N GLY A 95 18.46 18.07 -10.26
CA GLY A 95 18.57 17.08 -11.32
C GLY A 95 19.25 15.77 -10.88
N THR A 96 19.27 15.48 -9.57
CA THR A 96 19.93 14.29 -9.03
C THR A 96 19.23 13.02 -9.49
N ILE A 97 20.00 12.10 -10.10
CA ILE A 97 19.60 10.72 -10.37
C ILE A 97 20.69 9.81 -9.81
N LEU A 98 20.31 8.92 -8.90
CA LEU A 98 21.17 7.86 -8.38
C LEU A 98 20.69 6.51 -8.90
N ARG A 99 21.61 5.65 -9.32
CA ARG A 99 21.32 4.29 -9.77
C ARG A 99 22.12 3.28 -8.96
N THR A 100 21.47 2.21 -8.58
CA THR A 100 22.10 1.00 -8.02
C THR A 100 21.87 -0.19 -8.93
N THR A 101 22.80 -1.16 -8.93
CA THR A 101 22.66 -2.47 -9.60
C THR A 101 23.00 -3.63 -8.67
N ASP A 102 23.09 -3.36 -7.37
CA ASP A 102 23.50 -4.30 -6.32
C ASP A 102 22.56 -4.25 -5.10
N GLY A 103 21.30 -3.85 -5.33
CA GLY A 103 20.27 -3.78 -4.28
C GLY A 103 20.54 -2.69 -3.25
N GLY A 104 21.13 -1.57 -3.68
CA GLY A 104 21.39 -0.41 -2.85
C GLY A 104 22.70 -0.51 -2.04
N ALA A 105 23.56 -1.50 -2.27
CA ALA A 105 24.86 -1.56 -1.58
C ALA A 105 25.78 -0.40 -2.03
N ALA A 106 25.65 0.01 -3.30
CA ALA A 106 26.28 1.22 -3.85
C ALA A 106 25.31 1.98 -4.74
N TRP A 107 25.36 3.31 -4.66
CA TRP A 107 24.60 4.22 -5.50
C TRP A 107 25.57 5.06 -6.35
N GLN A 108 25.30 5.16 -7.62
CA GLN A 108 26.09 5.92 -8.59
C GLN A 108 25.26 7.06 -9.18
N ASN A 109 25.87 8.24 -9.32
CA ASN A 109 25.23 9.35 -9.94
C ASN A 109 25.13 9.14 -11.46
N VAL A 110 23.95 9.35 -12.03
CA VAL A 110 23.67 9.32 -13.46
C VAL A 110 23.34 10.73 -13.93
N ALA A 111 23.91 11.16 -15.04
CA ALA A 111 23.67 12.49 -15.59
C ALA A 111 22.21 12.61 -16.08
N SER A 112 21.44 13.53 -15.52
CA SER A 112 20.07 13.84 -15.94
C SER A 112 20.00 14.79 -17.13
N GLY A 113 21.03 15.63 -17.32
CA GLY A 113 21.04 16.72 -18.31
C GLY A 113 20.24 17.96 -17.90
N VAL A 114 19.68 17.99 -16.67
CA VAL A 114 18.89 19.12 -16.13
C VAL A 114 19.39 19.53 -14.75
N VAL A 115 18.93 20.71 -14.29
CA VAL A 115 19.21 21.24 -12.95
C VAL A 115 17.95 21.37 -12.10
N ASP A 116 16.78 21.15 -12.69
CA ASP A 116 15.50 21.20 -11.99
C ASP A 116 15.36 20.02 -11.02
N GLY A 117 14.60 20.21 -9.95
CA GLY A 117 14.28 19.13 -9.02
C GLY A 117 13.47 18.01 -9.70
N LEU A 118 13.87 16.78 -9.50
CA LEU A 118 13.17 15.59 -9.97
C LEU A 118 12.32 15.04 -8.83
N ARG A 119 11.02 14.82 -9.07
CA ARG A 119 10.03 14.53 -8.02
C ARG A 119 9.58 13.07 -7.98
N SER A 120 9.41 12.47 -9.15
CA SER A 120 8.89 11.11 -9.28
C SER A 120 9.63 10.35 -10.37
N VAL A 121 9.65 9.01 -10.22
CA VAL A 121 10.25 8.10 -11.21
C VAL A 121 9.45 6.80 -11.27
N SER A 122 9.23 6.31 -12.47
CA SER A 122 8.48 5.06 -12.69
C SER A 122 9.00 4.34 -13.93
N PHE A 123 9.00 3.00 -13.88
CA PHE A 123 9.46 2.13 -14.96
C PHE A 123 8.43 1.07 -15.31
N ASN A 124 8.46 0.64 -16.58
CA ASN A 124 7.86 -0.60 -17.03
C ASN A 124 8.83 -1.31 -17.98
N GLY A 125 9.40 -2.42 -17.53
CA GLY A 125 10.56 -3.03 -18.19
C GLY A 125 11.76 -2.10 -18.20
N VAL A 126 12.40 -1.91 -19.36
CA VAL A 126 13.58 -1.06 -19.52
C VAL A 126 13.26 0.42 -19.71
N ASN A 127 11.98 0.74 -19.98
CA ASN A 127 11.53 2.10 -20.24
C ASN A 127 11.04 2.78 -18.97
N GLY A 128 11.53 3.97 -18.71
CA GLY A 128 11.21 4.76 -17.53
C GLY A 128 10.94 6.21 -17.86
N ILE A 129 10.19 6.86 -16.98
CA ILE A 129 9.95 8.30 -16.99
C ILE A 129 10.24 8.89 -15.62
N CYS A 130 10.60 10.17 -15.62
CA CYS A 130 10.78 10.96 -14.41
C CYS A 130 10.11 12.31 -14.61
N GLY A 131 9.24 12.67 -13.66
CA GLY A 131 8.62 13.99 -13.57
C GLY A 131 9.41 14.90 -12.63
N GLY A 132 9.44 16.19 -12.91
CA GLY A 132 10.18 17.16 -12.11
C GLY A 132 9.58 18.58 -12.15
N ASP A 133 10.26 19.47 -11.48
CA ASP A 133 9.91 20.90 -11.43
C ASP A 133 10.07 21.57 -12.81
N SER A 134 9.58 22.81 -12.94
CA SER A 134 9.80 23.65 -14.10
C SER A 134 9.46 22.97 -15.43
N GLN A 135 8.42 22.12 -15.44
CA GLN A 135 7.97 21.38 -16.62
C GLN A 135 8.94 20.29 -17.11
N THR A 136 9.86 19.85 -16.26
CA THR A 136 10.83 18.83 -16.60
C THR A 136 10.17 17.47 -16.69
N ILE A 137 10.34 16.77 -17.81
CA ILE A 137 10.08 15.34 -17.96
C ILE A 137 11.30 14.70 -18.60
N LEU A 138 11.80 13.64 -17.99
CA LEU A 138 12.88 12.83 -18.54
C LEU A 138 12.35 11.44 -18.89
N TYR A 139 12.99 10.79 -19.87
CA TYR A 139 12.72 9.38 -20.18
C TYR A 139 14.00 8.60 -20.38
N SER A 140 13.94 7.32 -20.09
CA SER A 140 15.02 6.34 -20.27
C SER A 140 14.48 5.14 -21.06
N THR A 141 15.36 4.52 -21.87
CA THR A 141 15.06 3.29 -22.64
C THR A 141 16.05 2.18 -22.33
N ASP A 142 16.84 2.33 -21.26
CA ASP A 142 17.97 1.46 -20.91
C ASP A 142 18.05 1.19 -19.39
N SER A 143 16.91 1.03 -18.75
CA SER A 143 16.80 0.77 -17.30
C SER A 143 17.45 1.86 -16.44
N GLY A 144 17.33 3.13 -16.86
CA GLY A 144 17.86 4.27 -16.13
C GLY A 144 19.37 4.46 -16.22
N ALA A 145 20.07 3.74 -17.12
CA ALA A 145 21.50 3.94 -17.34
C ALA A 145 21.80 5.27 -18.03
N SER A 146 20.85 5.76 -18.84
CA SER A 146 20.90 7.11 -19.42
C SER A 146 19.51 7.74 -19.49
N TRP A 147 19.45 9.07 -19.52
CA TRP A 147 18.22 9.83 -19.54
C TRP A 147 18.24 10.89 -20.61
N GLN A 148 17.08 11.14 -21.20
CA GLN A 148 16.86 12.16 -22.22
C GLN A 148 15.71 13.08 -21.78
N VAL A 149 15.81 14.37 -22.15
CA VAL A 149 14.74 15.33 -21.91
C VAL A 149 13.64 15.11 -22.94
N ALA A 150 12.40 14.94 -22.47
CA ALA A 150 11.26 14.77 -23.35
C ALA A 150 11.01 16.04 -24.18
N GLN A 151 10.53 15.83 -25.42
CA GLN A 151 10.21 16.95 -26.31
C GLN A 151 8.75 17.37 -26.15
N GLY A 152 8.51 18.70 -26.12
CA GLY A 152 7.18 19.28 -26.11
C GLY A 152 7.16 20.64 -25.43
N GLY A 153 6.21 21.50 -25.82
CA GLY A 153 5.93 22.78 -25.17
C GLY A 153 5.01 22.53 -23.97
N PHE A 154 5.58 22.22 -22.83
CA PHE A 154 4.81 22.00 -21.61
C PHE A 154 4.39 23.35 -21.02
N PHE A 155 3.14 23.46 -20.57
CA PHE A 155 2.60 24.68 -19.95
C PHE A 155 2.26 24.35 -18.49
N GLY A 156 3.28 24.22 -17.62
CA GLY A 156 3.00 23.77 -16.27
C GLY A 156 3.98 24.25 -15.21
N GLY A 157 3.64 24.02 -13.95
CA GLY A 157 4.49 24.27 -12.81
C GLY A 157 5.51 23.14 -12.60
N GLY A 158 5.06 21.91 -12.49
CA GLY A 158 5.88 20.73 -12.27
C GLY A 158 5.05 19.47 -12.34
N PHE A 159 5.73 18.32 -12.34
CA PHE A 159 5.12 16.98 -12.41
C PHE A 159 5.57 16.13 -11.21
N PRO A 160 4.91 16.30 -10.04
CA PRO A 160 5.24 15.51 -8.85
C PRO A 160 4.87 14.03 -8.96
N GLY A 161 3.88 13.67 -9.78
CA GLY A 161 3.44 12.28 -9.99
C GLY A 161 3.85 11.74 -11.37
N ALA A 162 4.28 10.47 -11.42
CA ALA A 162 4.61 9.78 -12.68
C ALA A 162 4.35 8.28 -12.58
N GLN A 163 3.76 7.70 -13.64
CA GLN A 163 3.54 6.27 -13.78
C GLN A 163 3.83 5.78 -15.19
N MET A 164 4.70 4.78 -15.34
CA MET A 164 4.82 3.98 -16.57
C MET A 164 3.90 2.76 -16.48
N LEU A 165 2.84 2.76 -17.26
CA LEU A 165 1.84 1.69 -17.27
C LEU A 165 2.24 0.54 -18.21
N SER A 166 2.93 0.84 -19.30
CA SER A 166 3.50 -0.13 -20.22
C SER A 166 4.83 0.37 -20.77
N GLY A 167 5.56 -0.43 -21.54
CA GLY A 167 6.81 0.01 -22.16
C GLY A 167 6.69 1.23 -23.08
N THR A 168 5.48 1.63 -23.48
CA THR A 168 5.26 2.81 -24.35
C THR A 168 4.32 3.84 -23.74
N THR A 169 3.39 3.42 -22.88
CA THR A 169 2.38 4.33 -22.32
C THR A 169 2.71 4.67 -20.87
N GLY A 170 2.75 5.95 -20.57
CA GLY A 170 2.94 6.49 -19.23
C GLY A 170 2.13 7.76 -19.01
N PHE A 171 2.06 8.16 -17.75
CA PHE A 171 1.32 9.31 -17.30
C PHE A 171 2.18 10.15 -16.35
N VAL A 172 1.97 11.47 -16.37
CA VAL A 172 2.48 12.41 -15.36
C VAL A 172 1.33 13.26 -14.87
N ALA A 173 1.39 13.68 -13.60
CA ALA A 173 0.43 14.60 -13.01
C ALA A 173 1.12 15.83 -12.44
N GLY A 174 0.44 16.96 -12.48
CA GLY A 174 0.95 18.21 -11.95
C GLY A 174 -0.06 19.34 -12.08
N GLN A 175 0.44 20.54 -12.28
CA GLN A 175 -0.40 21.73 -12.51
C GLN A 175 0.18 22.59 -13.64
N ASN A 176 -0.70 23.35 -14.30
CA ASN A 176 -0.27 24.33 -15.26
C ASN A 176 -0.04 25.72 -14.60
N SER A 177 0.43 26.70 -15.39
CA SER A 177 0.74 28.05 -14.92
C SER A 177 -0.49 28.87 -14.48
N ILE A 178 -1.69 28.41 -14.75
CA ILE A 178 -2.96 29.01 -14.33
C ILE A 178 -3.70 28.13 -13.31
N PHE A 179 -2.94 27.27 -12.62
CA PHE A 179 -3.40 26.48 -11.48
C PHE A 179 -4.53 25.47 -11.75
N GLN A 180 -4.59 24.94 -12.96
CA GLN A 180 -5.42 23.80 -13.28
C GLN A 180 -4.61 22.51 -13.06
N ALA A 181 -5.24 21.49 -12.57
CA ALA A 181 -4.66 20.15 -12.55
C ALA A 181 -4.38 19.69 -14.00
N LEU A 182 -3.26 19.03 -14.16
CA LEU A 182 -2.70 18.65 -15.46
C LEU A 182 -2.36 17.16 -15.44
N VAL A 183 -2.82 16.41 -16.44
CA VAL A 183 -2.38 15.03 -16.70
C VAL A 183 -1.76 14.97 -18.07
N GLY A 184 -0.51 14.55 -18.13
CA GLY A 184 0.19 14.22 -19.37
C GLY A 184 0.11 12.73 -19.67
N LYS A 185 -0.02 12.38 -20.95
CA LYS A 185 0.03 11.01 -21.45
C LYS A 185 1.06 10.90 -22.56
N THR A 186 1.92 9.91 -22.46
CA THR A 186 2.81 9.47 -23.55
C THR A 186 2.33 8.14 -24.12
N THR A 187 2.66 7.86 -25.39
CA THR A 187 2.44 6.59 -26.06
C THR A 187 3.67 6.07 -26.81
N ASP A 188 4.81 6.73 -26.59
CA ASP A 188 6.10 6.45 -27.23
C ASP A 188 7.26 6.31 -26.22
N GLY A 189 6.93 5.90 -24.99
CA GLY A 189 7.91 5.64 -23.94
C GLY A 189 8.46 6.90 -23.26
N GLY A 190 7.76 8.03 -23.36
CA GLY A 190 8.13 9.28 -22.72
C GLY A 190 8.78 10.29 -23.64
N ALA A 191 9.02 9.98 -24.91
CA ALA A 191 9.68 10.89 -25.84
C ALA A 191 8.81 12.10 -26.20
N SER A 192 7.49 11.90 -26.34
CA SER A 192 6.52 12.97 -26.56
C SER A 192 5.28 12.83 -25.71
N TRP A 193 4.56 13.94 -25.46
CA TRP A 193 3.47 14.01 -24.51
C TRP A 193 2.27 14.79 -25.06
N SER A 194 1.07 14.32 -24.71
CA SER A 194 -0.19 15.03 -24.84
C SER A 194 -0.77 15.35 -23.47
N PHE A 195 -1.35 16.55 -23.29
CA PHE A 195 -1.82 17.02 -21.99
C PHE A 195 -3.30 17.33 -21.99
N LEU A 196 -3.95 16.97 -20.89
CA LEU A 196 -5.32 17.32 -20.55
C LEU A 196 -5.32 18.13 -19.25
N ASN A 197 -5.96 19.29 -19.28
CA ASN A 197 -6.18 20.12 -18.11
C ASN A 197 -7.58 19.87 -17.59
N PHE A 198 -7.74 19.88 -16.27
CA PHE A 198 -9.04 19.81 -15.64
C PHE A 198 -9.07 20.61 -14.33
N TYR A 199 -10.26 20.88 -13.83
CA TYR A 199 -10.47 21.43 -12.51
C TYR A 199 -10.99 20.32 -11.60
N PHE A 200 -10.61 20.34 -10.33
CA PHE A 200 -11.23 19.48 -9.32
C PHE A 200 -12.66 19.97 -9.06
N ASP A 201 -13.62 19.47 -9.85
CA ASP A 201 -15.04 19.85 -9.79
C ASP A 201 -15.26 21.36 -9.81
N GLY A 202 -14.58 22.07 -10.72
CA GLY A 202 -14.62 23.51 -10.86
C GLY A 202 -13.67 24.30 -9.95
N ASN A 203 -12.89 23.63 -9.08
CA ASN A 203 -11.91 24.28 -8.20
C ASN A 203 -10.52 24.24 -8.81
N GLU A 204 -9.77 25.36 -8.68
CA GLU A 204 -8.35 25.44 -9.00
C GLU A 204 -7.52 24.66 -8.00
N GLY A 205 -6.45 23.98 -8.48
CA GLY A 205 -5.58 23.19 -7.63
C GLY A 205 -4.48 22.47 -8.41
N GLY A 206 -3.59 21.82 -7.69
CA GLY A 206 -2.49 21.01 -8.24
C GLY A 206 -2.74 19.52 -8.05
N ALA A 207 -2.34 18.74 -9.03
CA ALA A 207 -2.25 17.29 -8.92
C ALA A 207 -0.89 16.91 -8.32
N ASN A 208 -0.91 15.99 -7.34
CA ASN A 208 0.28 15.52 -6.62
C ASN A 208 0.75 14.17 -7.13
N ASP A 209 -0.20 13.24 -7.41
CA ASP A 209 0.13 11.92 -7.90
C ASP A 209 -0.90 11.40 -8.90
N VAL A 210 -0.53 10.34 -9.66
CA VAL A 210 -1.36 9.77 -10.72
C VAL A 210 -1.26 8.25 -10.73
N PHE A 211 -2.41 7.61 -10.87
CA PHE A 211 -2.48 6.15 -11.03
C PHE A 211 -3.52 5.75 -12.06
N PHE A 212 -3.11 5.09 -13.13
CA PHE A 212 -3.99 4.48 -14.14
C PHE A 212 -3.93 2.96 -14.02
N PHE A 213 -5.10 2.32 -14.07
CA PHE A 213 -5.23 0.86 -13.96
C PHE A 213 -5.08 0.17 -15.31
N ASP A 214 -5.43 0.89 -16.39
CA ASP A 214 -5.36 0.39 -17.74
C ASP A 214 -5.04 1.52 -18.73
N LEU A 215 -4.80 1.13 -19.98
CA LEU A 215 -4.37 2.07 -21.02
C LEU A 215 -5.45 3.07 -21.46
N ASN A 216 -6.74 2.80 -21.15
CA ASN A 216 -7.82 3.44 -21.89
C ASN A 216 -9.03 3.88 -21.05
N THR A 217 -9.15 3.53 -19.79
CA THR A 217 -10.41 3.80 -19.08
C THR A 217 -10.23 4.44 -17.70
N ILE A 218 -9.73 3.69 -16.71
CA ILE A 218 -9.80 4.11 -15.32
C ILE A 218 -8.47 4.68 -14.85
N GLY A 219 -8.53 5.88 -14.29
CA GLY A 219 -7.40 6.53 -13.65
C GLY A 219 -7.83 7.40 -12.48
N LEU A 220 -6.87 7.67 -11.62
CA LEU A 220 -7.01 8.51 -10.43
C LEU A 220 -5.89 9.56 -10.42
N VAL A 221 -6.22 10.71 -9.88
CA VAL A 221 -5.28 11.80 -9.60
C VAL A 221 -5.55 12.27 -8.18
N SER A 222 -4.52 12.25 -7.33
CA SER A 222 -4.56 12.93 -6.03
C SER A 222 -4.11 14.37 -6.17
N GLY A 223 -4.51 15.21 -5.22
CA GLY A 223 -4.08 16.59 -5.20
C GLY A 223 -4.68 17.43 -4.09
N SER A 224 -4.53 18.73 -4.25
CA SER A 224 -5.09 19.72 -3.33
C SER A 224 -5.65 20.91 -4.10
N VAL A 225 -6.72 21.49 -3.58
CA VAL A 225 -7.31 22.75 -4.09
C VAL A 225 -6.89 23.91 -3.20
N PHE A 226 -6.98 25.14 -3.73
CA PHE A 226 -6.47 26.32 -3.03
C PHE A 226 -7.16 26.68 -1.73
N ASP A 227 -8.34 26.18 -1.47
CA ASP A 227 -9.00 26.36 -0.18
C ASP A 227 -8.45 25.45 0.93
N GLY A 228 -7.42 24.63 0.63
CA GLY A 228 -6.73 23.72 1.55
C GLY A 228 -7.33 22.32 1.63
N ARG A 229 -8.42 22.04 0.90
CA ARG A 229 -8.96 20.69 0.82
C ARG A 229 -8.10 19.79 -0.06
N GLY A 230 -8.05 18.51 0.28
CA GLY A 230 -7.54 17.45 -0.59
C GLY A 230 -8.58 17.05 -1.62
N ALA A 231 -8.10 16.48 -2.71
CA ALA A 231 -8.94 15.99 -3.79
C ALA A 231 -8.42 14.65 -4.31
N ILE A 232 -9.35 13.76 -4.65
CA ILE A 232 -9.09 12.59 -5.50
C ILE A 232 -10.05 12.67 -6.67
N ALA A 233 -9.53 12.93 -7.86
CA ALA A 233 -10.29 12.91 -9.10
C ALA A 233 -10.19 11.55 -9.75
N ARG A 234 -11.32 11.01 -10.21
CA ARG A 234 -11.42 9.72 -10.89
C ARG A 234 -12.00 9.88 -12.29
N THR A 235 -11.37 9.25 -13.25
CA THR A 235 -11.87 9.11 -14.63
C THR A 235 -12.27 7.68 -14.93
N THR A 236 -13.21 7.50 -15.85
CA THR A 236 -13.60 6.20 -16.43
C THR A 236 -13.59 6.23 -17.96
N ASP A 237 -13.05 7.29 -18.54
CA ASP A 237 -13.02 7.56 -19.98
C ASP A 237 -11.65 8.09 -20.44
N ALA A 238 -10.58 7.58 -19.82
CA ALA A 238 -9.19 7.93 -20.13
C ALA A 238 -8.83 9.42 -19.93
N GLY A 239 -9.51 10.08 -18.98
CA GLY A 239 -9.24 11.47 -18.62
C GLY A 239 -10.06 12.49 -19.40
N MET A 240 -11.04 12.07 -20.22
CA MET A 240 -11.92 13.03 -20.91
C MET A 240 -12.88 13.72 -19.95
N SER A 241 -13.32 13.02 -18.89
CA SER A 241 -14.06 13.59 -17.79
C SER A 241 -13.56 13.07 -16.44
N TRP A 242 -13.77 13.87 -15.40
CA TRP A 242 -13.33 13.58 -14.04
C TRP A 242 -14.46 13.84 -13.05
N SER A 243 -14.60 12.97 -12.06
CA SER A 243 -15.43 13.17 -10.87
C SER A 243 -14.50 13.29 -9.66
N THR A 244 -14.74 14.26 -8.77
CA THR A 244 -13.85 14.56 -7.66
C THR A 244 -14.50 14.26 -6.32
N LEU A 245 -13.77 13.62 -5.42
CA LEU A 245 -14.05 13.53 -4.01
C LEU A 245 -13.14 14.50 -3.26
N PHE A 246 -13.70 15.25 -2.30
CA PHE A 246 -12.95 16.21 -1.49
C PHE A 246 -12.76 15.69 -0.07
N PHE A 247 -11.63 16.06 0.52
CA PHE A 247 -11.21 15.70 1.87
C PHE A 247 -10.71 16.96 2.59
N ASP A 248 -10.77 16.97 3.93
CA ASP A 248 -10.41 18.14 4.73
C ASP A 248 -8.94 18.56 4.62
N GLN A 249 -8.07 17.67 4.15
CA GLN A 249 -6.62 17.87 4.08
C GLN A 249 -6.07 17.34 2.75
N ALA A 250 -4.94 17.92 2.28
CA ALA A 250 -4.28 17.53 1.04
C ALA A 250 -4.01 16.01 0.97
N ILE A 251 -4.17 15.45 -0.24
CA ILE A 251 -3.81 14.07 -0.57
C ILE A 251 -2.54 14.12 -1.42
N GLU A 252 -1.47 13.48 -0.93
CA GLU A 252 -0.14 13.52 -1.53
C GLU A 252 0.13 12.33 -2.44
N GLY A 253 0.08 11.11 -1.92
CA GLY A 253 0.46 9.89 -2.62
C GLY A 253 -0.68 8.90 -2.78
N LEU A 254 -0.60 8.08 -3.82
CA LEU A 254 -1.52 6.99 -4.16
C LEU A 254 -0.74 5.67 -4.29
N GLY A 255 -1.26 4.59 -3.73
CA GLY A 255 -0.68 3.25 -3.87
C GLY A 255 -1.75 2.20 -4.12
N PHE A 256 -1.65 1.45 -5.22
CA PHE A 256 -2.62 0.41 -5.57
C PHE A 256 -1.92 -0.95 -5.72
N PRO A 257 -1.90 -1.78 -4.67
CA PRO A 257 -1.38 -3.14 -4.77
C PRO A 257 -2.22 -4.04 -5.68
N THR A 258 -3.52 -3.75 -5.82
CA THR A 258 -4.42 -4.44 -6.76
C THR A 258 -5.33 -3.43 -7.46
N ALA A 259 -5.96 -3.82 -8.54
CA ALA A 259 -6.90 -2.93 -9.24
C ALA A 259 -8.10 -2.52 -8.37
N ALA A 260 -8.55 -3.35 -7.43
CA ALA A 260 -9.68 -3.04 -6.57
C ALA A 260 -9.27 -2.30 -5.30
N SER A 261 -8.17 -2.73 -4.65
CA SER A 261 -7.72 -2.20 -3.37
C SER A 261 -6.60 -1.18 -3.57
N GLY A 262 -6.78 0.00 -2.97
CA GLY A 262 -5.82 1.09 -3.04
C GLY A 262 -5.85 1.98 -1.80
N PHE A 263 -4.76 2.72 -1.64
CA PHE A 263 -4.53 3.60 -0.51
C PHE A 263 -4.16 4.99 -1.01
N ALA A 264 -4.56 5.99 -0.22
CA ALA A 264 -4.13 7.36 -0.43
C ALA A 264 -3.66 7.94 0.91
N VAL A 265 -2.57 8.68 0.87
CA VAL A 265 -1.99 9.30 2.06
C VAL A 265 -1.88 10.81 1.90
N GLY A 266 -1.82 11.54 3.03
CA GLY A 266 -1.73 12.98 2.96
C GLY A 266 -1.47 13.66 4.29
N SER A 267 -1.77 14.95 4.31
CA SER A 267 -1.49 15.80 5.47
C SER A 267 -2.20 15.35 6.73
N GLY A 268 -1.58 15.64 7.89
CA GLY A 268 -2.14 15.33 9.21
C GLY A 268 -2.22 13.84 9.53
N GLY A 269 -1.42 13.01 8.86
CA GLY A 269 -1.37 11.57 9.06
C GLY A 269 -2.55 10.83 8.43
N ARG A 270 -3.23 11.43 7.46
CA ARG A 270 -4.38 10.81 6.79
C ARG A 270 -3.95 9.60 5.99
N ILE A 271 -4.71 8.51 6.16
CA ILE A 271 -4.66 7.33 5.31
C ILE A 271 -6.10 6.99 4.91
N LEU A 272 -6.33 6.86 3.63
CA LEU A 272 -7.59 6.42 3.05
C LEU A 272 -7.42 5.06 2.40
N HIS A 273 -8.47 4.23 2.44
CA HIS A 273 -8.52 2.92 1.78
C HIS A 273 -9.74 2.81 0.89
N THR A 274 -9.56 2.28 -0.29
CA THR A 274 -10.62 1.91 -1.24
C THR A 274 -10.58 0.42 -1.55
N THR A 275 -11.76 -0.18 -1.80
CA THR A 275 -11.90 -1.56 -2.28
C THR A 275 -12.69 -1.63 -3.59
N ASP A 276 -12.94 -0.48 -4.22
CA ASP A 276 -13.78 -0.35 -5.42
C ASP A 276 -13.15 0.52 -6.51
N THR A 277 -11.80 0.38 -6.67
CA THR A 277 -11.04 1.09 -7.71
C THR A 277 -11.15 2.62 -7.55
N GLY A 278 -11.13 3.11 -6.29
CA GLY A 278 -11.16 4.53 -5.98
C GLY A 278 -12.51 5.21 -6.16
N SER A 279 -13.62 4.46 -6.29
CA SER A 279 -14.97 5.05 -6.38
C SER A 279 -15.43 5.57 -5.02
N THR A 280 -15.09 4.87 -3.95
CA THR A 280 -15.31 5.30 -2.56
C THR A 280 -14.07 5.08 -1.71
N TRP A 281 -13.94 5.87 -0.64
CA TRP A 281 -12.80 5.83 0.26
C TRP A 281 -13.26 5.87 1.72
N SER A 282 -12.56 5.13 2.57
CA SER A 282 -12.77 5.11 4.01
C SER A 282 -11.48 5.51 4.74
N ASP A 283 -11.60 6.28 5.82
CA ASP A 283 -10.46 6.65 6.66
C ASP A 283 -9.94 5.43 7.42
N GLN A 284 -8.62 5.31 7.47
CA GLN A 284 -7.90 4.38 8.34
C GLN A 284 -7.19 5.12 9.46
N THR A 285 -7.07 4.47 10.62
CA THR A 285 -6.35 5.05 11.77
C THR A 285 -4.84 4.88 11.59
N SER A 286 -4.14 5.96 11.34
CA SER A 286 -2.67 5.98 11.21
C SER A 286 -1.95 6.01 12.55
N GLY A 287 -2.56 6.57 13.58
CA GLY A 287 -1.92 6.86 14.88
C GLY A 287 -0.87 7.98 14.83
N SER A 288 -0.75 8.69 13.70
CA SER A 288 0.19 9.80 13.49
C SER A 288 -0.54 11.08 13.13
N SER A 289 0.07 12.21 13.42
CA SER A 289 -0.35 13.55 12.93
C SER A 289 0.67 14.14 11.94
N ALA A 290 1.75 13.43 11.65
CA ALA A 290 2.74 13.87 10.66
C ALA A 290 2.15 13.81 9.24
N ASN A 291 2.53 14.74 8.36
CA ASN A 291 2.15 14.61 6.95
C ASN A 291 2.80 13.36 6.37
N LEU A 292 2.01 12.61 5.62
CA LEU A 292 2.46 11.42 4.90
C LEU A 292 2.59 11.78 3.43
N HIS A 293 3.74 11.46 2.83
CA HIS A 293 4.09 11.86 1.46
C HIS A 293 3.89 10.73 0.47
N ASP A 294 4.17 9.48 0.89
CA ASP A 294 4.08 8.33 -0.02
C ASP A 294 3.61 7.07 0.71
N VAL A 295 3.04 6.15 -0.06
CA VAL A 295 2.54 4.85 0.42
C VAL A 295 2.87 3.75 -0.58
N ALA A 296 3.51 2.70 -0.09
CA ALA A 296 3.91 1.56 -0.92
C ALA A 296 3.42 0.24 -0.32
N PHE A 297 2.98 -0.66 -1.19
CA PHE A 297 2.52 -2.00 -0.82
C PHE A 297 3.24 -3.07 -1.64
N ALA A 298 3.44 -4.23 -1.04
CA ALA A 298 3.70 -5.46 -1.79
C ALA A 298 2.42 -5.89 -2.53
N SER A 299 2.56 -6.71 -3.58
CA SER A 299 1.43 -7.14 -4.43
C SER A 299 0.39 -8.01 -3.70
N ASP A 300 0.69 -8.46 -2.46
CA ASP A 300 -0.27 -9.19 -1.61
C ASP A 300 -1.36 -8.28 -1.02
N ALA A 301 -1.24 -6.96 -1.15
CA ALA A 301 -2.12 -5.94 -0.58
C ALA A 301 -2.23 -5.96 0.97
N LEU A 302 -1.40 -6.75 1.63
CA LEU A 302 -1.39 -6.90 3.09
C LEU A 302 -0.23 -6.15 3.73
N ARG A 303 0.97 -6.25 3.12
CA ARG A 303 2.16 -5.61 3.62
C ARG A 303 2.31 -4.24 2.98
N GLY A 304 2.26 -3.20 3.80
CA GLY A 304 2.36 -1.82 3.35
C GLY A 304 3.17 -0.94 4.29
N ILE A 305 3.73 0.12 3.73
CA ILE A 305 4.43 1.18 4.47
C ILE A 305 3.93 2.54 3.98
N ALA A 306 3.80 3.51 4.89
CA ALA A 306 3.58 4.92 4.57
C ALA A 306 4.67 5.75 5.24
N VAL A 307 5.18 6.75 4.55
CA VAL A 307 6.32 7.54 4.98
C VAL A 307 6.01 9.04 4.96
N GLY A 308 6.69 9.82 5.81
CA GLY A 308 6.38 11.24 5.89
C GLY A 308 7.34 12.07 6.75
N ASP A 309 6.84 13.20 7.21
CA ASP A 309 7.59 14.21 7.97
C ASP A 309 8.22 13.64 9.24
N GLY A 310 9.40 14.17 9.58
CA GLY A 310 10.09 13.86 10.84
C GLY A 310 10.58 12.42 10.94
N GLY A 311 10.78 11.73 9.82
CA GLY A 311 11.25 10.36 9.78
C GLY A 311 10.15 9.32 10.07
N VAL A 312 8.88 9.71 9.99
CA VAL A 312 7.77 8.79 10.25
C VAL A 312 7.74 7.68 9.20
N ILE A 313 7.72 6.44 9.68
CA ILE A 313 7.35 5.25 8.92
C ILE A 313 6.20 4.56 9.66
N LEU A 314 5.10 4.35 8.98
CA LEU A 314 3.98 3.53 9.43
C LEU A 314 3.97 2.24 8.64
N ARG A 315 3.63 1.14 9.30
CA ARG A 315 3.60 -0.20 8.71
C ARG A 315 2.29 -0.90 8.97
N THR A 316 1.78 -1.59 7.97
CA THR A 316 0.68 -2.57 8.12
C THR A 316 1.11 -3.95 7.63
N THR A 317 0.45 -5.00 8.14
CA THR A 317 0.66 -6.41 7.73
C THR A 317 -0.64 -7.12 7.36
N ASP A 318 -1.75 -6.38 7.41
CA ASP A 318 -3.10 -6.87 7.16
C ASP A 318 -3.89 -5.97 6.20
N GLY A 319 -3.19 -5.08 5.47
CA GLY A 319 -3.82 -4.11 4.57
C GLY A 319 -4.55 -2.99 5.31
N GLY A 320 -4.22 -2.78 6.59
CA GLY A 320 -4.89 -1.79 7.41
C GLY A 320 -6.35 -2.15 7.73
N GLU A 321 -6.70 -3.42 7.68
CA GLU A 321 -8.04 -3.87 8.02
C GLU A 321 -8.33 -3.62 9.52
N PRO A 322 -9.56 -3.19 9.88
CA PRO A 322 -9.93 -3.05 11.29
C PRO A 322 -9.80 -4.40 11.99
N LEU A 323 -9.20 -4.39 13.18
CA LEU A 323 -9.20 -5.59 14.02
C LEU A 323 -10.63 -6.13 14.12
N PRO A 324 -10.85 -7.45 13.96
CA PRO A 324 -12.17 -8.01 14.11
C PRO A 324 -12.69 -7.62 15.49
N THR A 325 -13.84 -6.97 15.51
CA THR A 325 -14.54 -6.64 16.77
C THR A 325 -14.65 -7.94 17.55
N PRO A 326 -14.20 -8.01 18.82
CA PRO A 326 -14.34 -9.23 19.60
C PRO A 326 -15.80 -9.63 19.55
N SER A 327 -16.08 -10.83 19.05
CA SER A 327 -17.43 -11.39 19.05
C SER A 327 -17.97 -11.23 20.47
N PRO A 328 -19.19 -10.71 20.67
CA PRO A 328 -19.74 -10.59 22.02
C PRO A 328 -19.62 -11.95 22.69
N THR A 329 -18.86 -12.00 23.78
CA THR A 329 -18.76 -13.20 24.61
C THR A 329 -20.18 -13.65 24.89
N PRO A 330 -20.56 -14.90 24.55
CA PRO A 330 -21.88 -15.37 24.89
C PRO A 330 -22.12 -15.10 26.36
N PRO A 331 -23.33 -14.63 26.78
CA PRO A 331 -23.60 -14.35 28.17
C PRO A 331 -23.23 -15.58 28.99
N GLU A 332 -22.40 -15.36 29.99
CA GLU A 332 -22.00 -16.41 30.94
C GLU A 332 -23.29 -17.05 31.46
N VAL A 333 -23.56 -18.28 31.05
CA VAL A 333 -24.71 -19.04 31.54
C VAL A 333 -24.47 -19.23 33.02
N THR A 334 -25.10 -18.41 33.82
CA THR A 334 -25.14 -18.60 35.31
C THR A 334 -25.61 -20.03 35.54
N PRO A 335 -24.81 -20.86 36.21
CA PRO A 335 -25.21 -22.24 36.45
C PRO A 335 -26.54 -22.23 37.20
N THR A 336 -27.57 -22.79 36.57
CA THR A 336 -28.87 -23.03 37.24
C THR A 336 -28.60 -23.81 38.50
N PRO A 337 -29.12 -23.38 39.67
CA PRO A 337 -28.88 -24.12 40.92
C PRO A 337 -29.35 -25.54 40.76
N THR A 338 -28.43 -26.48 40.90
CA THR A 338 -28.71 -27.92 40.87
C THR A 338 -29.60 -28.23 42.04
N VAL A 339 -30.85 -28.51 41.76
CA VAL A 339 -31.79 -29.05 42.80
C VAL A 339 -31.31 -30.42 43.18
N THR A 340 -30.81 -30.57 44.40
CA THR A 340 -30.40 -31.85 44.95
C THR A 340 -31.64 -32.74 45.00
N PRO A 341 -31.70 -33.89 44.29
CA PRO A 341 -32.87 -34.77 44.39
C PRO A 341 -32.90 -35.43 45.77
N SER A 342 -34.03 -35.26 46.43
CA SER A 342 -34.34 -35.97 47.66
C SER A 342 -34.41 -37.50 47.36
N LEU A 343 -33.61 -38.28 48.06
CA LEU A 343 -33.59 -39.76 47.93
C LEU A 343 -34.88 -40.36 48.39
N THR A 344 -35.75 -40.83 47.48
CA THR A 344 -36.85 -41.71 47.73
C THR A 344 -36.32 -43.14 47.56
N PRO A 345 -36.58 -44.12 48.52
CA PRO A 345 -36.04 -45.45 48.40
C PRO A 345 -36.70 -46.22 47.27
N THR A 346 -35.87 -46.80 46.41
CA THR A 346 -36.27 -47.64 45.26
C THR A 346 -36.72 -49.04 45.69
N PRO A 347 -37.83 -49.57 45.16
CA PRO A 347 -38.17 -50.93 45.33
C PRO A 347 -37.28 -51.89 44.54
N THR A 348 -36.85 -52.99 45.17
CA THR A 348 -36.00 -54.04 44.59
C THR A 348 -36.71 -54.73 43.42
N VAL A 349 -36.17 -54.72 42.22
CA VAL A 349 -36.71 -55.48 41.08
C VAL A 349 -35.84 -56.68 40.80
N THR A 350 -36.50 -57.84 40.66
CA THR A 350 -35.92 -59.16 40.32
C THR A 350 -35.37 -59.15 38.87
N PRO A 351 -34.22 -59.78 38.59
CA PRO A 351 -33.65 -59.80 37.26
C PRO A 351 -34.40 -60.68 36.27
N THR A 352 -34.74 -60.14 35.10
CA THR A 352 -35.27 -60.86 33.92
C THR A 352 -34.11 -61.30 33.02
N PRO A 353 -34.13 -62.48 32.40
CA PRO A 353 -33.00 -63.00 31.63
C PRO A 353 -32.82 -62.28 30.28
N THR A 354 -31.56 -62.00 29.91
CA THR A 354 -31.10 -61.35 28.69
C THR A 354 -31.30 -62.24 27.47
N PRO A 355 -31.85 -61.76 26.34
CA PRO A 355 -31.83 -62.47 25.07
C PRO A 355 -30.44 -62.36 24.38
N SER A 356 -29.99 -63.50 23.84
CA SER A 356 -28.75 -63.67 23.07
C SER A 356 -28.82 -62.90 21.75
N VAL A 357 -27.82 -62.14 21.48
CA VAL A 357 -27.69 -61.36 20.19
C VAL A 357 -26.83 -62.16 19.22
N THR A 358 -27.41 -62.52 18.06
CA THR A 358 -26.74 -63.16 16.93
C THR A 358 -25.84 -62.14 16.20
N PRO A 359 -24.60 -62.48 15.84
CA PRO A 359 -23.71 -61.50 15.15
C PRO A 359 -24.09 -61.28 13.68
N THR A 360 -24.15 -60.01 13.26
CA THR A 360 -24.38 -59.54 11.88
C THR A 360 -23.12 -59.77 11.03
N PRO A 361 -23.22 -60.19 9.75
CA PRO A 361 -22.06 -60.45 8.91
C PRO A 361 -21.36 -59.13 8.48
N ARG A 362 -20.04 -59.18 8.48
CA ARG A 362 -19.11 -58.10 8.10
C ARG A 362 -19.17 -57.85 6.60
N VAL A 363 -19.50 -56.64 6.20
CA VAL A 363 -19.43 -56.17 4.79
C VAL A 363 -18.00 -55.87 4.42
N THR A 364 -17.50 -56.53 3.38
CA THR A 364 -16.17 -56.26 2.78
C THR A 364 -16.23 -55.03 1.87
N PRO A 365 -15.32 -54.06 1.96
CA PRO A 365 -15.31 -52.91 1.04
C PRO A 365 -14.76 -53.28 -0.34
N THR A 366 -15.46 -52.86 -1.37
CA THR A 366 -15.10 -53.00 -2.78
C THR A 366 -13.89 -52.12 -3.14
N PRO A 367 -12.89 -52.57 -3.92
CA PRO A 367 -11.74 -51.78 -4.30
C PRO A 367 -12.12 -50.66 -5.27
N ARG A 368 -11.55 -49.48 -5.03
CA ARG A 368 -11.70 -48.28 -5.86
C ARG A 368 -10.90 -48.43 -7.17
N PRO A 369 -11.42 -48.09 -8.33
CA PRO A 369 -10.67 -48.17 -9.59
C PRO A 369 -9.52 -47.12 -9.64
N ARG A 370 -8.41 -47.55 -10.19
CA ARG A 370 -7.16 -46.81 -10.36
C ARG A 370 -7.34 -45.73 -11.44
N PRO A 371 -6.86 -44.49 -11.23
CA PRO A 371 -6.92 -43.45 -12.28
C PRO A 371 -5.99 -43.77 -13.45
N THR A 372 -6.47 -43.53 -14.66
CA THR A 372 -5.74 -43.67 -15.90
C THR A 372 -4.70 -42.55 -16.05
N PRO A 373 -3.49 -42.84 -16.55
CA PRO A 373 -2.46 -41.83 -16.77
C PRO A 373 -2.79 -40.92 -17.97
N PRO A 374 -2.33 -39.65 -17.97
CA PRO A 374 -2.56 -38.72 -19.06
C PRO A 374 -1.80 -39.11 -20.34
N PRO A 375 -2.31 -38.74 -21.51
CA PRO A 375 -1.67 -39.07 -22.80
C PRO A 375 -0.34 -38.30 -22.96
N ARG A 376 0.59 -38.97 -23.61
CA ARG A 376 1.96 -38.51 -23.91
C ARG A 376 1.92 -37.40 -24.99
N PRO A 377 2.70 -36.31 -24.82
CA PRO A 377 2.76 -35.28 -25.87
C PRO A 377 3.45 -35.81 -27.17
N THR A 378 2.87 -35.43 -28.29
CA THR A 378 3.38 -35.72 -29.64
C THR A 378 4.59 -34.79 -29.94
N PRO A 379 5.65 -35.28 -30.59
CA PRO A 379 6.78 -34.46 -30.97
C PRO A 379 6.45 -33.55 -32.18
N PRO A 380 7.14 -32.37 -32.26
CA PRO A 380 6.89 -31.43 -33.36
C PRO A 380 7.35 -31.99 -34.72
N ARG A 381 6.50 -31.77 -35.74
CA ARG A 381 6.78 -32.11 -37.14
C ARG A 381 7.83 -31.14 -37.70
N VAL A 382 8.93 -31.66 -38.14
CA VAL A 382 9.93 -30.91 -38.90
C VAL A 382 9.38 -30.71 -40.30
N ALA A 383 9.22 -29.45 -40.72
CA ALA A 383 8.94 -29.11 -42.12
C ALA A 383 10.27 -29.16 -42.93
N ARG A 384 10.18 -29.77 -44.11
CA ARG A 384 11.22 -29.70 -45.12
C ARG A 384 11.09 -28.40 -45.95
#